data_208badfee9b7788cef01cb5a5e4e7b2b
#
_entry.id   208badfee9b7788cef01cb5a5e4e7b2b
#
_cell.length_a   1.000
_cell.length_b   1.000
_cell.length_c   1.000
_cell.angle_alpha   90.00
_cell.angle_beta   90.00
_cell.angle_gamma   90.00
#
_symmetry.space_group_name_H-M   'P 1'
#
loop_
_entity.id
_entity.type
_entity.pdbx_description
1 polymer ?
#
loop_
_entity_poly.entity_id
_entity_poly.type
_entity_poly.pdbx_seq_one_letter_code
_entity_poly.pdbx_strand_id
1 'polypeptide(L)'
;MTTVLTASNEDAGMRLDAFLAARLPELSRSRAASLVQEGRVTVNGRPVSKSCRLSGGETLSVSLPEQPADTALTAQDIPLDVVYEDDDVIVVNKPAGLVVHPAPGHPDGTLVNALLHHCGDSLSGIGGEKRPGIVHRIDRDTSGLIIAAKNDAAHAFLSAQLSDHTLSRTYECLVTGNLKQDCGTVDAPIGRHPADRKKMAVVSNGRRAVTHWEVVARYPGATHVRCRLETGRTHQIRVHMAYIGHPILGDTVYGAKKPVPGLTGQCLHATGLRFIHPRTREIVELTCPLPEEFTRMLAKLEKKQ
;
A
#
# COMPACT_ATOMS: atom_id res chain seq x y z
N MET A 1 9.20 -8.75 -28.69
CA MET A 1 8.89 -10.12 -29.19
C MET A 1 7.45 -10.17 -29.68
N THR A 2 7.18 -10.80 -30.83
CA THR A 2 5.80 -10.91 -31.34
C THR A 2 5.37 -12.38 -31.28
N THR A 3 4.26 -12.63 -30.58
CA THR A 3 3.67 -13.96 -30.44
C THR A 3 2.42 -14.06 -31.32
N VAL A 4 2.28 -15.16 -32.06
CA VAL A 4 1.10 -15.44 -32.87
C VAL A 4 0.28 -16.53 -32.20
N LEU A 5 -1.03 -16.28 -32.04
CA LEU A 5 -2.00 -17.21 -31.46
C LEU A 5 -3.13 -17.42 -32.46
N THR A 6 -3.74 -18.62 -32.42
CA THR A 6 -4.95 -18.90 -33.22
C THR A 6 -6.09 -19.22 -32.26
N ALA A 7 -7.20 -18.53 -32.41
CA ALA A 7 -8.43 -18.84 -31.71
C ALA A 7 -9.10 -20.06 -32.33
N SER A 8 -9.55 -20.98 -31.50
CA SER A 8 -10.36 -22.14 -31.93
C SER A 8 -11.83 -21.76 -32.00
N ASN A 9 -12.68 -22.61 -32.59
CA ASN A 9 -14.11 -22.43 -32.59
C ASN A 9 -14.71 -22.44 -31.18
N GLU A 10 -14.05 -23.10 -30.22
CA GLU A 10 -14.45 -23.11 -28.81
C GLU A 10 -14.22 -21.76 -28.11
N ASP A 11 -13.33 -20.93 -28.64
CA ASP A 11 -13.05 -19.60 -28.10
C ASP A 11 -14.05 -18.53 -28.62
N ALA A 12 -15.03 -18.94 -29.47
CA ALA A 12 -16.04 -18.02 -30.00
C ALA A 12 -16.87 -17.38 -28.86
N GLY A 13 -17.07 -16.06 -28.94
CA GLY A 13 -17.74 -15.26 -27.93
C GLY A 13 -16.85 -14.84 -26.76
N MET A 14 -15.68 -15.42 -26.60
CA MET A 14 -14.74 -15.05 -25.54
C MET A 14 -14.22 -13.62 -25.77
N ARG A 15 -14.04 -12.87 -24.69
CA ARG A 15 -13.41 -11.55 -24.79
C ARG A 15 -11.92 -11.69 -25.05
N LEU A 16 -11.41 -10.83 -25.91
CA LEU A 16 -10.00 -10.85 -26.31
C LEU A 16 -9.03 -10.75 -25.13
N ASP A 17 -9.32 -9.89 -24.13
CA ASP A 17 -8.51 -9.75 -22.90
C ASP A 17 -8.46 -11.04 -22.07
N ALA A 18 -9.56 -11.78 -22.02
CA ALA A 18 -9.66 -13.04 -21.32
C ALA A 18 -8.94 -14.17 -22.07
N PHE A 19 -9.09 -14.24 -23.39
CA PHE A 19 -8.39 -15.20 -24.24
C PHE A 19 -6.86 -15.05 -24.12
N LEU A 20 -6.36 -13.81 -24.25
CA LEU A 20 -4.92 -13.54 -24.15
C LEU A 20 -4.37 -13.95 -22.79
N ALA A 21 -5.06 -13.62 -21.68
CA ALA A 21 -4.64 -14.01 -20.33
C ALA A 21 -4.70 -15.54 -20.09
N ALA A 22 -5.58 -16.26 -20.79
CA ALA A 22 -5.65 -17.72 -20.71
C ALA A 22 -4.55 -18.41 -21.52
N ARG A 23 -4.13 -17.84 -22.65
CA ARG A 23 -3.13 -18.42 -23.58
C ARG A 23 -1.69 -17.96 -23.30
N LEU A 24 -1.52 -16.82 -22.60
CA LEU A 24 -0.23 -16.23 -22.24
C LEU A 24 -0.21 -16.05 -20.72
N PRO A 25 0.29 -17.05 -19.95
CA PRO A 25 0.27 -17.05 -18.48
C PRO A 25 0.98 -15.84 -17.85
N GLU A 26 1.94 -15.24 -18.56
CA GLU A 26 2.65 -14.04 -18.18
C GLU A 26 1.80 -12.76 -18.27
N LEU A 27 0.61 -12.81 -18.89
CA LEU A 27 -0.28 -11.67 -19.04
C LEU A 27 -1.48 -11.75 -18.09
N SER A 28 -1.62 -10.78 -17.20
CA SER A 28 -2.90 -10.55 -16.53
C SER A 28 -3.94 -9.98 -17.51
N ARG A 29 -5.24 -10.20 -17.25
CA ARG A 29 -6.32 -9.62 -18.07
C ARG A 29 -6.22 -8.09 -18.21
N SER A 30 -5.81 -7.40 -17.14
CA SER A 30 -5.60 -5.95 -17.17
C SER A 30 -4.47 -5.56 -18.11
N ARG A 31 -3.36 -6.31 -18.13
CA ARG A 31 -2.23 -6.06 -19.02
C ARG A 31 -2.61 -6.39 -20.48
N ALA A 32 -3.32 -7.49 -20.72
CA ALA A 32 -3.85 -7.82 -22.05
C ALA A 32 -4.75 -6.70 -22.60
N ALA A 33 -5.66 -6.17 -21.78
CA ALA A 33 -6.51 -5.04 -22.18
C ALA A 33 -5.71 -3.77 -22.49
N SER A 34 -4.62 -3.49 -21.76
CA SER A 34 -3.71 -2.37 -22.05
C SER A 34 -3.01 -2.55 -23.38
N LEU A 35 -2.47 -3.74 -23.69
CA LEU A 35 -1.81 -4.04 -24.95
C LEU A 35 -2.75 -3.84 -26.16
N VAL A 36 -4.03 -4.19 -26.02
CA VAL A 36 -5.04 -3.91 -27.03
C VAL A 36 -5.24 -2.40 -27.22
N GLN A 37 -5.33 -1.63 -26.14
CA GLN A 37 -5.46 -0.16 -26.21
C GLN A 37 -4.21 0.54 -26.78
N GLU A 38 -3.04 -0.04 -26.53
CA GLU A 38 -1.75 0.43 -27.08
C GLU A 38 -1.58 0.08 -28.58
N GLY A 39 -2.56 -0.61 -29.19
CA GLY A 39 -2.48 -1.04 -30.58
C GLY A 39 -1.48 -2.17 -30.85
N ARG A 40 -1.04 -2.86 -29.80
CA ARG A 40 -0.05 -3.95 -29.85
C ARG A 40 -0.65 -5.33 -30.11
N VAL A 41 -1.97 -5.40 -30.26
CA VAL A 41 -2.71 -6.62 -30.58
C VAL A 41 -3.50 -6.40 -31.84
N THR A 42 -3.31 -7.29 -32.81
CA THR A 42 -4.12 -7.32 -34.04
C THR A 42 -4.85 -8.65 -34.14
N VAL A 43 -6.02 -8.64 -34.75
CA VAL A 43 -6.81 -9.83 -35.11
C VAL A 43 -6.94 -9.84 -36.63
N ASN A 44 -6.49 -10.91 -37.27
CA ASN A 44 -6.39 -11.03 -38.73
C ASN A 44 -5.69 -9.81 -39.37
N GLY A 45 -4.60 -9.34 -38.72
CA GLY A 45 -3.80 -8.21 -39.17
C GLY A 45 -4.44 -6.83 -38.94
N ARG A 46 -5.62 -6.72 -38.32
CA ARG A 46 -6.32 -5.45 -38.07
C ARG A 46 -6.31 -5.07 -36.59
N PRO A 47 -6.10 -3.79 -36.24
CA PRO A 47 -6.27 -3.30 -34.86
C PRO A 47 -7.70 -3.52 -34.37
N VAL A 48 -7.83 -3.81 -33.08
CA VAL A 48 -9.12 -4.13 -32.45
C VAL A 48 -9.35 -3.31 -31.18
N SER A 49 -10.61 -3.20 -30.76
CA SER A 49 -10.98 -2.52 -29.53
C SER A 49 -10.89 -3.47 -28.33
N LYS A 50 -10.79 -2.91 -27.11
CA LYS A 50 -10.79 -3.68 -25.84
C LYS A 50 -12.06 -4.49 -25.59
N SER A 51 -13.14 -4.16 -26.26
CA SER A 51 -14.44 -4.87 -26.18
C SER A 51 -14.57 -5.98 -27.22
N CYS A 52 -13.54 -6.21 -28.05
CA CYS A 52 -13.55 -7.24 -29.09
C CYS A 52 -13.82 -8.62 -28.47
N ARG A 53 -14.70 -9.37 -29.13
CA ARG A 53 -14.95 -10.77 -28.89
C ARG A 53 -14.52 -11.57 -30.11
N LEU A 54 -13.98 -12.76 -29.85
CA LEU A 54 -13.53 -13.66 -30.89
C LEU A 54 -14.74 -14.36 -31.53
N SER A 55 -14.64 -14.67 -32.82
CA SER A 55 -15.66 -15.42 -33.57
C SER A 55 -15.27 -16.91 -33.77
N GLY A 56 -13.98 -17.23 -33.52
CA GLY A 56 -13.38 -18.53 -33.77
C GLY A 56 -12.65 -18.58 -35.11
N GLY A 57 -11.44 -19.17 -35.10
CA GLY A 57 -10.59 -19.29 -36.28
C GLY A 57 -9.70 -18.09 -36.61
N GLU A 58 -9.74 -17.02 -35.78
CA GLU A 58 -8.91 -15.85 -36.04
C GLU A 58 -7.45 -16.06 -35.66
N THR A 59 -6.57 -15.40 -36.42
CA THR A 59 -5.14 -15.30 -36.09
C THR A 59 -4.89 -13.98 -35.35
N LEU A 60 -4.34 -14.07 -34.16
CA LEU A 60 -3.98 -12.95 -33.32
C LEU A 60 -2.47 -12.73 -33.33
N SER A 61 -2.03 -11.51 -33.55
CA SER A 61 -0.63 -11.14 -33.40
C SER A 61 -0.51 -10.22 -32.18
N VAL A 62 0.30 -10.63 -31.21
CA VAL A 62 0.53 -9.91 -29.96
C VAL A 62 1.97 -9.43 -29.92
N SER A 63 2.19 -8.15 -30.10
CA SER A 63 3.50 -7.53 -29.95
C SER A 63 3.72 -7.18 -28.46
N LEU A 64 4.39 -8.08 -27.76
CA LEU A 64 4.85 -7.80 -26.41
C LEU A 64 5.96 -6.74 -26.52
N PRO A 65 5.84 -5.56 -25.86
CA PRO A 65 7.00 -4.71 -25.68
C PRO A 65 8.09 -5.58 -25.08
N GLU A 66 9.33 -5.37 -25.49
CA GLU A 66 10.43 -5.78 -24.62
C GLU A 66 10.09 -5.19 -23.26
N GLN A 67 9.87 -6.06 -22.26
CA GLN A 67 9.80 -5.58 -20.89
C GLN A 67 11.11 -4.79 -20.76
N PRO A 68 11.09 -3.51 -20.35
CA PRO A 68 12.30 -2.86 -19.91
C PRO A 68 12.85 -3.87 -18.90
N ALA A 69 14.06 -4.40 -19.17
CA ALA A 69 14.67 -5.51 -18.43
C ALA A 69 14.25 -5.28 -16.99
N ASP A 70 13.44 -6.21 -16.42
CA ASP A 70 12.88 -6.03 -15.09
C ASP A 70 14.07 -5.53 -14.29
N THR A 71 14.03 -4.27 -13.87
CA THR A 71 15.13 -3.71 -13.12
C THR A 71 15.06 -4.51 -11.84
N ALA A 72 15.86 -5.58 -11.81
CA ALA A 72 15.97 -6.45 -10.66
C ALA A 72 16.15 -5.50 -9.49
N LEU A 73 15.34 -5.65 -8.46
CA LEU A 73 15.43 -4.80 -7.28
C LEU A 73 16.88 -4.81 -6.82
N THR A 74 17.53 -3.68 -6.88
CA THR A 74 18.92 -3.54 -6.46
C THR A 74 18.95 -3.27 -4.96
N ALA A 75 19.78 -4.01 -4.25
CA ALA A 75 20.12 -3.71 -2.87
C ALA A 75 20.77 -2.32 -2.79
N GLN A 76 20.35 -1.48 -1.86
CA GLN A 76 20.88 -0.13 -1.68
C GLN A 76 21.20 0.12 -0.21
N ASP A 77 22.38 0.68 0.07
CA ASP A 77 22.79 1.05 1.41
C ASP A 77 22.03 2.31 1.88
N ILE A 78 20.80 2.07 2.34
CA ILE A 78 19.91 3.07 2.94
C ILE A 78 19.81 2.75 4.42
N PRO A 79 20.17 3.69 5.33
CA PRO A 79 20.11 3.43 6.78
C PRO A 79 18.73 3.01 7.24
N LEU A 80 18.67 1.94 8.04
CA LEU A 80 17.45 1.43 8.67
C LEU A 80 17.53 1.63 10.19
N ASP A 81 16.46 2.18 10.77
CA ASP A 81 16.23 2.18 12.22
C ASP A 81 15.54 0.87 12.60
N VAL A 82 16.36 -0.16 12.90
CA VAL A 82 15.89 -1.51 13.23
C VAL A 82 15.46 -1.54 14.71
N VAL A 83 14.18 -1.81 14.95
CA VAL A 83 13.59 -1.89 16.29
C VAL A 83 13.60 -3.32 16.85
N TYR A 84 13.45 -4.31 15.97
CA TYR A 84 13.50 -5.73 16.31
C TYR A 84 13.95 -6.53 15.08
N GLU A 85 14.78 -7.52 15.29
CA GLU A 85 15.20 -8.43 14.23
C GLU A 85 15.58 -9.79 14.79
N ASP A 86 15.22 -10.86 14.07
CA ASP A 86 15.67 -12.23 14.26
C ASP A 86 15.78 -12.97 12.90
N ASP A 87 15.78 -14.32 12.91
CA ASP A 87 15.86 -15.12 11.69
C ASP A 87 14.57 -15.10 10.86
N ASP A 88 13.43 -14.74 11.43
CA ASP A 88 12.11 -14.84 10.81
C ASP A 88 11.55 -13.48 10.38
N VAL A 89 11.79 -12.45 11.18
CA VAL A 89 11.18 -11.14 10.96
C VAL A 89 12.16 -9.98 11.21
N ILE A 90 11.90 -8.87 10.56
CA ILE A 90 12.54 -7.58 10.86
C ILE A 90 11.46 -6.52 11.00
N VAL A 91 11.55 -5.71 12.05
CA VAL A 91 10.69 -4.54 12.29
C VAL A 91 11.55 -3.29 12.29
N VAL A 92 11.19 -2.36 11.43
CA VAL A 92 11.90 -1.07 11.31
C VAL A 92 10.98 0.10 11.61
N ASN A 93 11.55 1.17 12.16
CA ASN A 93 10.90 2.45 12.30
C ASN A 93 11.16 3.29 11.03
N LYS A 94 10.25 3.19 10.07
CA LYS A 94 10.39 3.87 8.78
C LYS A 94 10.29 5.40 8.93
N PRO A 95 11.22 6.19 8.39
CA PRO A 95 11.08 7.65 8.36
C PRO A 95 9.94 8.08 7.42
N ALA A 96 9.39 9.29 7.65
CA ALA A 96 8.53 9.96 6.68
C ALA A 96 9.33 10.27 5.39
N GLY A 97 8.66 10.27 4.24
CA GLY A 97 9.28 10.48 2.92
C GLY A 97 9.78 9.21 2.23
N LEU A 98 10.07 8.13 2.95
CA LEU A 98 10.54 6.86 2.37
C LEU A 98 9.37 6.03 1.84
N VAL A 99 9.42 5.67 0.55
CA VAL A 99 8.46 4.75 -0.09
C VAL A 99 8.75 3.30 0.34
N VAL A 100 7.71 2.50 0.57
CA VAL A 100 7.91 1.11 1.03
C VAL A 100 8.46 0.20 -0.07
N HIS A 101 7.92 0.28 -1.28
CA HIS A 101 8.32 -0.57 -2.41
C HIS A 101 8.24 0.21 -3.72
N PRO A 102 8.98 -0.18 -4.76
CA PRO A 102 8.98 0.51 -6.04
C PRO A 102 7.59 0.75 -6.60
N ALA A 103 7.38 1.96 -7.11
CA ALA A 103 6.15 2.43 -7.70
C ALA A 103 6.45 3.43 -8.81
N PRO A 104 5.49 3.75 -9.71
CA PRO A 104 5.68 4.80 -10.70
C PRO A 104 6.17 6.11 -10.08
N GLY A 105 7.31 6.62 -10.54
CA GLY A 105 8.00 7.80 -10.00
C GLY A 105 9.01 7.52 -8.87
N HIS A 106 9.08 6.29 -8.38
CA HIS A 106 10.05 5.83 -7.37
C HIS A 106 10.48 4.40 -7.71
N PRO A 107 11.34 4.20 -8.74
CA PRO A 107 11.77 2.87 -9.17
C PRO A 107 12.74 2.22 -8.17
N ASP A 108 13.43 3.02 -7.39
CA ASP A 108 14.44 2.66 -6.39
C ASP A 108 14.38 3.61 -5.17
N GLY A 109 15.37 3.55 -4.27
CA GLY A 109 15.40 4.38 -3.07
C GLY A 109 14.27 4.06 -2.10
N THR A 110 13.81 2.81 -2.06
CA THR A 110 12.66 2.38 -1.25
C THR A 110 13.10 1.55 -0.04
N LEU A 111 12.20 1.35 0.92
CA LEU A 111 12.43 0.47 2.06
C LEU A 111 12.84 -0.95 1.62
N VAL A 112 12.25 -1.46 0.54
CA VAL A 112 12.61 -2.79 0.00
C VAL A 112 14.05 -2.82 -0.47
N ASN A 113 14.56 -1.76 -1.11
CA ASN A 113 15.97 -1.68 -1.52
C ASN A 113 16.92 -1.71 -0.31
N ALA A 114 16.53 -1.02 0.78
CA ALA A 114 17.26 -1.03 2.05
C ALA A 114 17.23 -2.40 2.72
N LEU A 115 16.05 -3.06 2.77
CA LEU A 115 15.89 -4.40 3.32
C LEU A 115 16.69 -5.46 2.55
N LEU A 116 16.74 -5.36 1.22
CA LEU A 116 17.58 -6.24 0.39
C LEU A 116 19.07 -6.08 0.72
N HIS A 117 19.52 -4.86 0.96
CA HIS A 117 20.90 -4.62 1.36
C HIS A 117 21.20 -5.17 2.77
N HIS A 118 20.29 -4.95 3.71
CA HIS A 118 20.47 -5.34 5.11
C HIS A 118 20.32 -6.87 5.32
N CYS A 119 19.29 -7.48 4.73
CA CYS A 119 18.96 -8.89 4.93
C CYS A 119 19.57 -9.83 3.88
N GLY A 120 20.07 -9.32 2.75
CA GLY A 120 20.59 -10.14 1.65
C GLY A 120 19.53 -11.11 1.13
N ASP A 121 19.94 -12.36 0.93
CA ASP A 121 19.08 -13.43 0.38
C ASP A 121 18.04 -13.97 1.37
N SER A 122 17.98 -13.46 2.60
CA SER A 122 17.07 -13.96 3.63
C SER A 122 15.64 -13.41 3.55
N LEU A 123 15.32 -12.48 2.63
CA LEU A 123 13.96 -11.96 2.50
C LEU A 123 13.03 -12.95 1.78
N SER A 124 11.78 -13.08 2.29
CA SER A 124 10.75 -13.88 1.64
C SER A 124 10.45 -13.45 0.22
N GLY A 125 10.42 -14.40 -0.72
CA GLY A 125 10.06 -14.18 -2.12
C GLY A 125 8.55 -14.12 -2.41
N ILE A 126 7.67 -14.47 -1.47
CA ILE A 126 6.22 -14.60 -1.69
C ILE A 126 5.57 -13.31 -2.20
N GLY A 127 6.06 -12.14 -1.81
CA GLY A 127 5.59 -10.84 -2.32
C GLY A 127 5.87 -10.58 -3.80
N GLY A 128 6.56 -11.53 -4.47
CA GLY A 128 7.08 -11.40 -5.82
C GLY A 128 8.32 -10.50 -5.88
N GLU A 129 8.99 -10.46 -7.03
CA GLU A 129 10.26 -9.75 -7.23
C GLU A 129 10.26 -8.28 -6.81
N LYS A 130 9.09 -7.63 -6.78
CA LYS A 130 8.97 -6.19 -6.45
C LYS A 130 8.69 -5.89 -4.98
N ARG A 131 8.43 -6.90 -4.14
CA ARG A 131 8.02 -6.73 -2.73
C ARG A 131 8.54 -7.82 -1.80
N PRO A 132 9.82 -8.24 -1.91
CA PRO A 132 10.34 -9.28 -1.04
C PRO A 132 10.13 -8.90 0.43
N GLY A 133 9.64 -9.86 1.21
CA GLY A 133 9.40 -9.71 2.64
C GLY A 133 8.22 -8.84 3.07
N ILE A 134 7.62 -8.05 2.19
CA ILE A 134 6.60 -7.05 2.55
C ILE A 134 5.23 -7.69 2.73
N VAL A 135 4.73 -7.77 3.97
CA VAL A 135 3.40 -8.28 4.32
C VAL A 135 2.35 -7.17 4.44
N HIS A 136 2.74 -5.95 4.79
CA HIS A 136 1.87 -4.76 4.81
C HIS A 136 2.64 -3.51 4.42
N ARG A 137 1.93 -2.39 4.32
CA ARG A 137 2.55 -1.11 3.95
C ARG A 137 1.96 0.05 4.73
N ILE A 138 2.77 1.08 4.90
CA ILE A 138 2.35 2.43 5.29
C ILE A 138 2.66 3.40 4.16
N ASP A 139 2.05 4.59 4.17
CA ASP A 139 2.22 5.57 3.11
C ASP A 139 3.65 6.16 3.11
N ARG A 140 4.07 6.77 2.00
CA ARG A 140 5.39 7.41 1.89
C ARG A 140 5.68 8.35 3.07
N ASP A 141 4.76 9.28 3.32
CA ASP A 141 4.93 10.34 4.32
C ASP A 141 4.39 9.94 5.71
N THR A 142 3.95 8.70 5.89
CA THR A 142 3.66 8.10 7.20
C THR A 142 4.93 7.46 7.73
N SER A 143 5.32 7.80 8.95
CA SER A 143 6.45 7.22 9.65
C SER A 143 6.02 6.10 10.61
N GLY A 144 7.00 5.38 11.20
CA GLY A 144 6.78 4.41 12.25
C GLY A 144 6.94 2.95 11.85
N LEU A 145 6.46 2.06 12.72
CA LEU A 145 6.73 0.63 12.66
C LEU A 145 6.15 -0.04 11.42
N ILE A 146 7.00 -0.80 10.75
CA ILE A 146 6.65 -1.71 9.67
C ILE A 146 7.42 -3.03 9.85
N ILE A 147 6.71 -4.18 9.69
CA ILE A 147 7.29 -5.52 9.78
C ILE A 147 7.47 -6.10 8.38
N ALA A 148 8.59 -6.76 8.17
CA ALA A 148 8.87 -7.57 6.99
C ALA A 148 9.27 -9.00 7.39
N ALA A 149 8.98 -9.96 6.53
CA ALA A 149 9.30 -11.37 6.73
C ALA A 149 10.63 -11.71 6.06
N LYS A 150 11.51 -12.40 6.80
CA LYS A 150 12.83 -12.83 6.31
C LYS A 150 12.78 -14.19 5.61
N ASN A 151 11.68 -14.94 5.73
CA ASN A 151 11.46 -16.20 5.03
C ASN A 151 9.98 -16.40 4.69
N ASP A 152 9.70 -17.38 3.81
CA ASP A 152 8.36 -17.64 3.30
C ASP A 152 7.39 -18.16 4.34
N ALA A 153 7.85 -18.94 5.32
CA ALA A 153 7.01 -19.43 6.41
C ALA A 153 6.53 -18.26 7.31
N ALA A 154 7.44 -17.35 7.64
CA ALA A 154 7.11 -16.14 8.38
C ALA A 154 6.14 -15.24 7.58
N HIS A 155 6.36 -15.08 6.27
CA HIS A 155 5.50 -14.30 5.41
C HIS A 155 4.06 -14.85 5.38
N ALA A 156 3.91 -16.15 5.17
CA ALA A 156 2.59 -16.80 5.17
C ALA A 156 1.88 -16.62 6.52
N PHE A 157 2.61 -16.82 7.62
CA PHE A 157 2.06 -16.70 8.97
C PHE A 157 1.65 -15.26 9.34
N LEU A 158 2.49 -14.27 9.04
CA LEU A 158 2.15 -12.86 9.26
C LEU A 158 0.99 -12.39 8.36
N SER A 159 0.93 -12.88 7.11
CA SER A 159 -0.18 -12.58 6.20
C SER A 159 -1.51 -13.14 6.70
N ALA A 160 -1.51 -14.33 7.31
CA ALA A 160 -2.68 -14.90 7.97
C ALA A 160 -3.15 -14.02 9.13
N GLN A 161 -2.24 -13.58 10.01
CA GLN A 161 -2.55 -12.68 11.13
C GLN A 161 -3.09 -11.30 10.66
N LEU A 162 -2.66 -10.80 9.52
CA LEU A 162 -3.24 -9.59 8.93
C LEU A 162 -4.65 -9.82 8.41
N SER A 163 -4.94 -11.04 7.94
CA SER A 163 -6.26 -11.44 7.41
C SER A 163 -7.28 -11.69 8.51
N ASP A 164 -6.88 -12.31 9.61
CA ASP A 164 -7.73 -12.62 10.77
C ASP A 164 -7.71 -11.52 11.85
N HIS A 165 -6.94 -10.45 11.61
CA HIS A 165 -6.81 -9.27 12.47
C HIS A 165 -6.12 -9.52 13.82
N THR A 166 -5.37 -10.61 13.98
CA THR A 166 -4.57 -10.89 15.18
C THR A 166 -3.29 -10.07 15.23
N LEU A 167 -2.74 -9.66 14.06
CA LEU A 167 -1.69 -8.65 13.98
C LEU A 167 -2.31 -7.26 14.11
N SER A 168 -2.02 -6.57 15.21
CA SER A 168 -2.56 -5.26 15.53
C SER A 168 -1.55 -4.14 15.24
N ARG A 169 -2.05 -3.02 14.72
CA ARG A 169 -1.27 -1.82 14.40
C ARG A 169 -1.92 -0.62 15.03
N THR A 170 -1.14 0.11 15.83
CA THR A 170 -1.57 1.35 16.49
C THR A 170 -0.86 2.53 15.85
N TYR A 171 -1.62 3.57 15.60
CA TYR A 171 -1.12 4.82 15.03
C TYR A 171 -1.49 5.99 15.91
N GLU A 172 -0.69 7.04 15.87
CA GLU A 172 -1.06 8.33 16.40
C GLU A 172 -1.05 9.39 15.30
N CYS A 173 -2.00 10.31 15.34
CA CYS A 173 -2.11 11.38 14.37
C CYS A 173 -2.62 12.68 15.00
N LEU A 174 -2.29 13.80 14.38
CA LEU A 174 -2.93 15.09 14.66
C LEU A 174 -3.98 15.35 13.59
N VAL A 175 -5.24 15.55 14.00
CA VAL A 175 -6.34 15.89 13.10
C VAL A 175 -6.75 17.36 13.27
N THR A 176 -7.30 17.96 12.23
CA THR A 176 -7.78 19.34 12.27
C THR A 176 -9.13 19.42 12.99
N GLY A 177 -9.32 20.49 13.75
CA GLY A 177 -10.54 20.73 14.54
C GLY A 177 -10.60 19.88 15.80
N ASN A 178 -11.68 20.05 16.56
CA ASN A 178 -11.87 19.38 17.83
C ASN A 178 -12.96 18.32 17.71
N LEU A 179 -12.56 17.05 17.87
CA LEU A 179 -13.49 15.93 17.99
C LEU A 179 -14.34 16.09 19.27
N LYS A 180 -15.66 15.99 19.14
CA LYS A 180 -16.58 16.15 20.28
C LYS A 180 -16.59 14.92 21.17
N GLN A 181 -16.51 13.74 20.58
CA GLN A 181 -16.49 12.46 21.28
C GLN A 181 -15.05 12.10 21.71
N ASP A 182 -14.90 11.33 22.77
CA ASP A 182 -13.58 10.86 23.25
C ASP A 182 -13.06 9.65 22.47
N CYS A 183 -13.95 8.87 21.86
CA CYS A 183 -13.62 7.73 21.02
C CYS A 183 -14.71 7.47 19.98
N GLY A 184 -14.40 6.64 19.01
CA GLY A 184 -15.37 6.22 18.01
C GLY A 184 -14.81 5.19 17.02
N THR A 185 -15.69 4.77 16.11
CA THR A 185 -15.35 3.83 15.04
C THR A 185 -15.85 4.39 13.72
N VAL A 186 -14.98 4.35 12.71
CA VAL A 186 -15.37 4.59 11.33
C VAL A 186 -15.38 3.24 10.61
N ASP A 187 -16.58 2.69 10.36
CA ASP A 187 -16.81 1.52 9.52
C ASP A 187 -17.41 1.99 8.20
N ALA A 188 -16.53 2.27 7.23
CA ALA A 188 -16.92 2.84 5.95
C ALA A 188 -16.04 2.29 4.82
N PRO A 189 -16.64 1.70 3.76
CA PRO A 189 -15.88 1.02 2.71
C PRO A 189 -15.06 2.00 1.87
N ILE A 190 -13.79 1.63 1.57
CA ILE A 190 -12.85 2.46 0.83
C ILE A 190 -12.63 1.88 -0.57
N GLY A 191 -12.71 2.74 -1.58
CA GLY A 191 -12.38 2.46 -2.97
C GLY A 191 -11.65 3.62 -3.64
N ARG A 192 -11.39 3.49 -4.94
CA ARG A 192 -10.82 4.59 -5.73
C ARG A 192 -11.82 5.74 -5.83
N HIS A 193 -11.32 6.97 -5.67
CA HIS A 193 -12.16 8.15 -5.86
C HIS A 193 -12.72 8.21 -7.29
N PRO A 194 -14.03 8.43 -7.50
CA PRO A 194 -14.66 8.31 -8.82
C PRO A 194 -14.10 9.30 -9.86
N ALA A 195 -13.73 10.51 -9.45
CA ALA A 195 -13.23 11.56 -10.33
C ALA A 195 -11.70 11.73 -10.29
N ASP A 196 -11.02 11.36 -9.21
CA ASP A 196 -9.57 11.51 -9.05
C ASP A 196 -8.90 10.18 -8.73
N ARG A 197 -8.38 9.51 -9.77
CA ARG A 197 -7.75 8.19 -9.66
C ARG A 197 -6.51 8.14 -8.74
N LYS A 198 -5.94 9.27 -8.37
CA LYS A 198 -4.81 9.34 -7.42
C LYS A 198 -5.27 9.28 -5.97
N LYS A 199 -6.57 9.47 -5.71
CA LYS A 199 -7.18 9.47 -4.38
C LYS A 199 -7.97 8.19 -4.10
N MET A 200 -8.12 7.92 -2.82
CA MET A 200 -9.11 6.98 -2.30
C MET A 200 -10.29 7.77 -1.72
N ALA A 201 -11.44 7.12 -1.56
CA ALA A 201 -12.63 7.73 -0.97
C ALA A 201 -13.48 6.67 -0.29
N VAL A 202 -14.35 7.09 0.62
CA VAL A 202 -15.47 6.27 1.08
C VAL A 202 -16.47 6.18 -0.07
N VAL A 203 -16.72 4.97 -0.56
CA VAL A 203 -17.63 4.66 -1.67
C VAL A 203 -18.37 3.36 -1.39
N SER A 204 -19.65 3.27 -1.77
CA SER A 204 -20.51 2.12 -1.46
C SER A 204 -20.02 0.79 -2.04
N ASN A 205 -19.34 0.81 -3.18
CA ASN A 205 -18.72 -0.36 -3.82
C ASN A 205 -17.25 -0.56 -3.42
N GLY A 206 -16.79 0.11 -2.36
CA GLY A 206 -15.46 -0.02 -1.80
C GLY A 206 -15.26 -1.34 -1.05
N ARG A 207 -14.04 -1.59 -0.62
CA ARG A 207 -13.70 -2.73 0.25
C ARG A 207 -13.94 -2.33 1.71
N ARG A 208 -14.49 -3.23 2.52
CA ARG A 208 -14.68 -3.02 3.97
C ARG A 208 -13.42 -2.42 4.59
N ALA A 209 -13.60 -1.37 5.37
CA ALA A 209 -12.53 -0.67 6.06
C ALA A 209 -13.04 -0.19 7.43
N VAL A 210 -12.31 -0.53 8.50
CA VAL A 210 -12.69 -0.20 9.88
C VAL A 210 -11.49 0.40 10.61
N THR A 211 -11.72 1.58 11.19
CA THR A 211 -10.75 2.33 12.00
C THR A 211 -11.39 2.71 13.33
N HIS A 212 -10.83 2.21 14.44
CA HIS A 212 -11.17 2.66 15.79
C HIS A 212 -10.27 3.83 16.15
N TRP A 213 -10.81 4.84 16.83
CA TRP A 213 -10.04 5.98 17.26
C TRP A 213 -10.41 6.41 18.67
N GLU A 214 -9.44 6.95 19.40
CA GLU A 214 -9.61 7.55 20.73
C GLU A 214 -8.83 8.87 20.81
N VAL A 215 -9.36 9.84 21.52
CA VAL A 215 -8.71 11.13 21.76
C VAL A 215 -7.65 10.97 22.82
N VAL A 216 -6.41 11.35 22.50
CA VAL A 216 -5.30 11.45 23.44
C VAL A 216 -5.30 12.82 24.11
N ALA A 217 -5.45 13.88 23.32
CA ALA A 217 -5.50 15.25 23.82
C ALA A 217 -6.23 16.19 22.82
N ARG A 218 -6.80 17.29 23.34
CA ARG A 218 -7.42 18.34 22.52
C ARG A 218 -6.64 19.64 22.65
N TYR A 219 -6.44 20.31 21.53
CA TYR A 219 -5.75 21.60 21.43
C TYR A 219 -6.63 22.60 20.68
N PRO A 220 -6.37 23.91 20.77
CA PRO A 220 -7.10 24.90 19.97
C PRO A 220 -6.98 24.59 18.46
N GLY A 221 -8.09 24.14 17.86
CA GLY A 221 -8.18 23.82 16.43
C GLY A 221 -7.53 22.51 15.97
N ALA A 222 -7.12 21.63 16.89
CA ALA A 222 -6.57 20.32 16.57
C ALA A 222 -6.86 19.29 17.67
N THR A 223 -6.85 18.01 17.30
CA THR A 223 -6.98 16.89 18.23
C THR A 223 -5.88 15.87 17.98
N HIS A 224 -5.22 15.42 19.05
CA HIS A 224 -4.31 14.27 19.04
C HIS A 224 -5.14 13.01 19.21
N VAL A 225 -5.03 12.09 18.26
CA VAL A 225 -5.86 10.89 18.16
C VAL A 225 -4.98 9.67 18.05
N ARG A 226 -5.34 8.62 18.79
CA ARG A 226 -4.79 7.27 18.61
C ARG A 226 -5.78 6.46 17.79
N CYS A 227 -5.28 5.75 16.76
CA CYS A 227 -6.07 4.93 15.85
C CYS A 227 -5.61 3.47 15.90
N ARG A 228 -6.57 2.53 15.93
CA ARG A 228 -6.32 1.09 15.75
C ARG A 228 -7.05 0.61 14.51
N LEU A 229 -6.37 -0.21 13.71
CA LEU A 229 -6.88 -0.69 12.45
C LEU A 229 -7.32 -2.16 12.55
N GLU A 230 -8.58 -2.48 12.16
CA GLU A 230 -8.94 -3.85 11.81
C GLU A 230 -8.45 -4.18 10.39
N THR A 231 -8.62 -3.28 9.47
CA THR A 231 -8.26 -3.45 8.06
C THR A 231 -7.09 -2.52 7.68
N GLY A 232 -6.42 -2.78 6.55
CA GLY A 232 -5.30 -1.96 6.07
C GLY A 232 -5.49 -1.53 4.61
N ARG A 233 -6.51 -0.68 4.33
CA ARG A 233 -6.70 -0.16 2.97
C ARG A 233 -5.76 1.01 2.71
N THR A 234 -5.46 1.25 1.44
CA THR A 234 -4.64 2.40 1.02
C THR A 234 -5.20 3.70 1.59
N HIS A 235 -4.36 4.49 2.26
CA HIS A 235 -4.71 5.76 2.90
C HIS A 235 -5.85 5.68 3.94
N GLN A 236 -6.10 4.52 4.56
CA GLN A 236 -7.33 4.28 5.32
C GLN A 236 -7.59 5.31 6.41
N ILE A 237 -6.64 5.55 7.33
CA ILE A 237 -6.81 6.52 8.43
C ILE A 237 -7.04 7.92 7.84
N ARG A 238 -6.28 8.30 6.83
CA ARG A 238 -6.37 9.61 6.17
C ARG A 238 -7.75 9.84 5.57
N VAL A 239 -8.28 8.84 4.85
CA VAL A 239 -9.63 8.89 4.25
C VAL A 239 -10.70 8.91 5.33
N HIS A 240 -10.62 8.06 6.34
CA HIS A 240 -11.61 7.97 7.41
C HIS A 240 -11.67 9.24 8.26
N MET A 241 -10.52 9.82 8.65
CA MET A 241 -10.51 11.07 9.40
C MET A 241 -11.05 12.24 8.56
N ALA A 242 -10.72 12.30 7.28
CA ALA A 242 -11.31 13.30 6.37
C ALA A 242 -12.82 13.08 6.19
N TYR A 243 -13.29 11.83 6.10
CA TYR A 243 -14.70 11.50 5.96
C TYR A 243 -15.55 11.97 7.14
N ILE A 244 -15.02 11.90 8.37
CA ILE A 244 -15.71 12.41 9.56
C ILE A 244 -15.48 13.92 9.79
N GLY A 245 -14.87 14.63 8.82
CA GLY A 245 -14.68 16.09 8.87
C GLY A 245 -13.42 16.57 9.60
N HIS A 246 -12.54 15.65 9.99
CA HIS A 246 -11.31 15.93 10.74
C HIS A 246 -10.06 15.41 10.02
N PRO A 247 -9.69 15.95 8.82
CA PRO A 247 -8.54 15.48 8.08
C PRO A 247 -7.25 15.63 8.88
N ILE A 248 -6.27 14.77 8.59
CA ILE A 248 -4.98 14.78 9.28
C ILE A 248 -4.23 16.06 8.96
N LEU A 249 -3.61 16.67 9.98
CA LEU A 249 -2.80 17.88 9.84
C LEU A 249 -1.61 17.60 8.91
N GLY A 250 -1.38 18.50 7.94
CA GLY A 250 -0.33 18.34 6.94
C GLY A 250 -0.71 17.45 5.74
N ASP A 251 -1.86 16.80 5.76
CA ASP A 251 -2.33 16.01 4.61
C ASP A 251 -2.83 16.92 3.49
N THR A 252 -2.03 17.10 2.44
CA THR A 252 -2.37 17.95 1.29
C THR A 252 -3.29 17.27 0.26
N VAL A 253 -3.53 15.95 0.43
CA VAL A 253 -4.41 15.17 -0.45
C VAL A 253 -5.85 15.19 0.05
N TYR A 254 -6.07 14.98 1.36
CA TYR A 254 -7.39 14.86 1.97
C TYR A 254 -7.77 16.04 2.87
N GLY A 255 -6.82 16.88 3.21
CA GLY A 255 -6.99 18.06 4.04
C GLY A 255 -6.73 19.38 3.32
N ALA A 256 -6.06 20.31 3.99
CA ALA A 256 -5.69 21.60 3.44
C ALA A 256 -4.63 21.45 2.34
N LYS A 257 -4.84 22.11 1.20
CA LYS A 257 -3.92 22.04 0.05
C LYS A 257 -2.52 22.62 0.33
N LYS A 258 -2.39 23.49 1.34
CA LYS A 258 -1.13 24.11 1.70
C LYS A 258 -0.37 23.22 2.69
N PRO A 259 0.93 22.96 2.46
CA PRO A 259 1.77 22.27 3.42
C PRO A 259 1.79 23.00 4.77
N VAL A 260 1.90 22.24 5.84
CA VAL A 260 2.09 22.78 7.20
C VAL A 260 3.58 22.89 7.48
N PRO A 261 4.09 24.11 7.79
CA PRO A 261 5.52 24.30 8.07
C PRO A 261 6.01 23.42 9.22
N GLY A 262 7.04 22.61 8.93
CA GLY A 262 7.67 21.71 9.89
C GLY A 262 7.09 20.28 9.88
N LEU A 263 6.20 19.96 8.92
CA LEU A 263 5.77 18.60 8.63
C LEU A 263 6.20 18.21 7.20
N THR A 264 6.71 17.00 7.05
CA THR A 264 7.05 16.40 5.75
C THR A 264 5.78 16.07 4.93
N GLY A 265 4.69 15.74 5.62
CA GLY A 265 3.40 15.38 5.04
C GLY A 265 2.33 15.28 6.10
N GLN A 266 1.46 14.27 6.01
CA GLN A 266 0.46 14.00 7.04
C GLN A 266 1.10 13.66 8.39
N CYS A 267 0.70 14.35 9.45
CA CYS A 267 1.14 14.09 10.81
C CYS A 267 0.50 12.78 11.32
N LEU A 268 1.04 11.65 10.87
CA LEU A 268 0.57 10.28 11.11
C LEU A 268 1.78 9.36 11.32
N HIS A 269 1.76 8.63 12.43
CA HIS A 269 2.86 7.79 12.84
C HIS A 269 2.36 6.43 13.35
N ALA A 270 2.97 5.33 12.90
CA ALA A 270 2.70 3.98 13.35
C ALA A 270 3.48 3.72 14.66
N THR A 271 2.86 4.01 15.80
CA THR A 271 3.51 3.95 17.13
C THR A 271 3.63 2.56 17.70
N GLY A 272 2.76 1.63 17.30
CA GLY A 272 2.69 0.32 17.93
C GLY A 272 2.40 -0.80 16.95
N LEU A 273 3.05 -1.93 17.18
CA LEU A 273 2.88 -3.17 16.45
C LEU A 273 2.81 -4.34 17.43
N ARG A 274 1.76 -5.16 17.33
CA ARG A 274 1.61 -6.39 18.12
C ARG A 274 1.32 -7.55 17.18
N PHE A 275 2.10 -8.63 17.31
CA PHE A 275 1.95 -9.82 16.48
C PHE A 275 2.33 -11.07 17.27
N ILE A 276 1.90 -12.23 16.80
CA ILE A 276 2.36 -13.54 17.29
C ILE A 276 3.58 -13.91 16.45
N HIS A 277 4.69 -14.22 17.13
CA HIS A 277 5.94 -14.57 16.45
C HIS A 277 5.79 -15.85 15.62
N PRO A 278 6.26 -15.88 14.34
CA PRO A 278 6.05 -17.02 13.44
C PRO A 278 6.58 -18.34 13.95
N ARG A 279 7.73 -18.34 14.66
CA ARG A 279 8.42 -19.53 15.14
C ARG A 279 8.05 -19.85 16.61
N THR A 280 8.24 -18.90 17.51
CA THR A 280 8.06 -19.14 18.96
C THR A 280 6.60 -19.17 19.39
N ARG A 281 5.70 -18.59 18.59
CA ARG A 281 4.26 -18.42 18.90
C ARG A 281 3.98 -17.51 20.10
N GLU A 282 4.96 -16.82 20.59
CA GLU A 282 4.82 -15.80 21.63
C GLU A 282 4.31 -14.49 21.07
N ILE A 283 3.66 -13.71 21.92
CA ILE A 283 3.20 -12.36 21.56
C ILE A 283 4.39 -11.41 21.66
N VAL A 284 4.64 -10.70 20.56
CA VAL A 284 5.63 -9.62 20.51
C VAL A 284 4.88 -8.29 20.40
N GLU A 285 5.16 -7.39 21.35
CA GLU A 285 4.61 -6.03 21.35
C GLU A 285 5.76 -5.02 21.26
N LEU A 286 5.73 -4.20 20.23
CA LEU A 286 6.77 -3.20 19.96
C LEU A 286 6.14 -1.82 19.87
N THR A 287 6.87 -0.82 20.36
CA THR A 287 6.51 0.58 20.26
C THR A 287 7.70 1.40 19.78
N CYS A 288 7.46 2.52 19.13
CA CYS A 288 8.48 3.50 18.83
C CYS A 288 8.02 4.91 19.25
N PRO A 289 8.97 5.79 19.61
CA PRO A 289 8.64 7.15 20.01
C PRO A 289 8.11 7.97 18.82
N LEU A 290 7.29 8.98 19.11
CA LEU A 290 6.84 9.94 18.12
C LEU A 290 8.04 10.66 17.48
N PRO A 291 8.05 10.88 16.15
CA PRO A 291 9.14 11.56 15.48
C PRO A 291 9.21 13.04 15.88
N GLU A 292 10.38 13.63 15.72
CA GLU A 292 10.64 15.02 16.13
C GLU A 292 9.68 16.03 15.50
N GLU A 293 9.29 15.86 14.23
CA GLU A 293 8.32 16.74 13.59
C GLU A 293 6.94 16.69 14.26
N PHE A 294 6.53 15.51 14.73
CA PHE A 294 5.28 15.32 15.46
C PHE A 294 5.35 15.99 16.84
N THR A 295 6.39 15.72 17.62
CA THR A 295 6.56 16.30 18.97
C THR A 295 6.73 17.81 18.94
N ARG A 296 7.43 18.35 17.94
CA ARG A 296 7.50 19.81 17.70
C ARG A 296 6.13 20.41 17.39
N MET A 297 5.26 19.68 16.66
CA MET A 297 3.92 20.17 16.37
C MET A 297 3.04 20.15 17.63
N LEU A 298 3.12 19.12 18.47
CA LEU A 298 2.45 19.08 19.76
C LEU A 298 2.85 20.28 20.63
N ALA A 299 4.16 20.53 20.78
CA ALA A 299 4.66 21.67 21.55
C ALA A 299 4.19 23.05 21.02
N LYS A 300 4.01 23.18 19.68
CA LYS A 300 3.41 24.39 19.10
C LYS A 300 1.93 24.55 19.43
N LEU A 301 1.19 23.44 19.51
CA LEU A 301 -0.24 23.45 19.82
C LEU A 301 -0.48 23.73 21.31
N GLU A 302 0.35 23.18 22.19
CA GLU A 302 0.33 23.44 23.63
C GLU A 302 0.54 24.94 23.97
N LYS A 303 1.46 25.62 23.28
CA LYS A 303 1.70 27.06 23.47
C LYS A 303 0.54 27.97 23.05
N LYS A 304 -0.49 27.42 22.39
CA LYS A 304 -1.69 28.15 21.97
C LYS A 304 -2.87 27.96 22.92
N GLN A 305 -2.71 27.09 23.94
CA GLN A 305 -3.68 26.94 25.03
C GLN A 305 -3.54 28.10 26.02
#